data_0ec66f2bdd1b6a12d030bb69cb018d19
#
_entry.id   0ec66f2bdd1b6a12d030bb69cb018d19
#
_cell.length_a   1.000
_cell.length_b   1.000
_cell.length_c   1.000
_cell.angle_alpha   90.00
_cell.angle_beta   90.00
_cell.angle_gamma   90.00
#
_symmetry.space_group_name_H-M   'P 1'
#
loop_
_entity.id
_entity.type
_entity.pdbx_description
1 polymer ?
#
loop_
_entity_poly.entity_id
_entity_poly.type
_entity_poly.pdbx_seq_one_letter_code
_entity_poly.pdbx_strand_id
1 'polypeptide(L)'
;MGYRSEVAFAIAPPLVDKFLAVMAASEKVRDLIKYHEKYQEGIQFDKYEKGDVFVYLGSIKWYEEFEEVKKIKEFFDEHEEDDDNIRFVRIGEDLDDQELMGYYQEDTIYIPSPGIQF
;
A
#
# COMPACT_ATOMS: atom_id res chain seq x y z
N MET A 1 4.28 -20.97 6.82
CA MET A 1 5.21 -20.49 5.86
C MET A 1 4.55 -19.97 4.64
N GLY A 2 4.82 -19.86 3.58
CA GLY A 2 4.24 -19.22 2.45
C GLY A 2 5.09 -18.04 2.02
N TYR A 3 4.87 -17.61 0.81
CA TYR A 3 5.63 -16.50 0.22
C TYR A 3 5.16 -15.18 0.81
N ARG A 4 6.08 -14.37 1.29
CA ARG A 4 5.75 -13.09 1.91
C ARG A 4 6.33 -11.92 1.13
N SER A 5 5.64 -10.80 1.22
CA SER A 5 6.04 -9.55 0.58
C SER A 5 6.09 -8.43 1.61
N GLU A 6 6.83 -7.40 1.27
CA GLU A 6 6.79 -6.12 1.96
C GLU A 6 6.03 -5.17 1.05
N VAL A 7 5.05 -4.44 1.59
CA VAL A 7 4.17 -3.57 0.80
C VAL A 7 4.10 -2.20 1.46
N ALA A 8 4.23 -1.15 0.66
CA ALA A 8 4.02 0.22 1.11
C ALA A 8 3.26 0.98 0.04
N PHE A 9 2.27 1.77 0.44
CA PHE A 9 1.60 2.61 -0.53
C PHE A 9 1.16 3.93 0.10
N ALA A 10 1.01 4.93 -0.73
CA ALA A 10 0.57 6.25 -0.32
C ALA A 10 -0.47 6.78 -1.30
N ILE A 11 -1.37 7.57 -0.77
CA ILE A 11 -2.47 8.14 -1.52
C ILE A 11 -2.51 9.64 -1.21
N ALA A 12 -2.40 10.47 -2.25
CA ALA A 12 -2.43 11.91 -2.11
C ALA A 12 -3.82 12.39 -1.71
N PRO A 13 -3.92 13.58 -1.10
CA PRO A 13 -5.20 14.08 -0.58
C PRO A 13 -6.40 13.99 -1.53
N PRO A 14 -6.28 14.25 -2.85
CA PRO A 14 -7.44 14.19 -3.74
C PRO A 14 -8.13 12.83 -3.82
N LEU A 15 -7.41 11.74 -3.52
CA LEU A 15 -7.95 10.38 -3.64
C LEU A 15 -8.19 9.69 -2.29
N VAL A 16 -7.85 10.35 -1.17
CA VAL A 16 -7.95 9.72 0.15
C VAL A 16 -9.38 9.30 0.48
N ASP A 17 -10.38 10.13 0.17
CA ASP A 17 -11.78 9.77 0.46
C ASP A 17 -12.19 8.49 -0.25
N LYS A 18 -11.68 8.27 -1.46
CA LYS A 18 -12.00 7.08 -2.24
C LYS A 18 -11.36 5.84 -1.63
N PHE A 19 -10.14 5.96 -1.11
CA PHE A 19 -9.49 4.86 -0.42
C PHE A 19 -10.19 4.54 0.90
N LEU A 20 -10.57 5.56 1.66
CA LEU A 20 -11.30 5.36 2.90
C LEU A 20 -12.64 4.67 2.65
N ALA A 21 -13.27 4.92 1.50
CA ALA A 21 -14.49 4.22 1.13
C ALA A 21 -14.24 2.73 0.89
N VAL A 22 -13.09 2.36 0.33
CA VAL A 22 -12.71 0.96 0.18
C VAL A 22 -12.56 0.30 1.54
N MET A 23 -11.89 0.97 2.48
CA MET A 23 -11.75 0.46 3.84
C MET A 23 -13.10 0.30 4.52
N ALA A 24 -13.98 1.30 4.37
CA ALA A 24 -15.30 1.25 4.98
C ALA A 24 -16.14 0.09 4.43
N ALA A 25 -15.97 -0.24 3.15
CA ALA A 25 -16.73 -1.28 2.49
C ALA A 25 -16.19 -2.70 2.71
N SER A 26 -14.95 -2.83 3.18
CA SER A 26 -14.32 -4.15 3.32
C SER A 26 -13.75 -4.35 4.70
N GLU A 27 -14.40 -5.22 5.48
CA GLU A 27 -13.90 -5.62 6.79
C GLU A 27 -12.51 -6.25 6.70
N LYS A 28 -12.26 -7.02 5.64
CA LYS A 28 -10.96 -7.69 5.48
C LYS A 28 -9.83 -6.71 5.24
N VAL A 29 -10.08 -5.63 4.51
CA VAL A 29 -9.08 -4.57 4.35
C VAL A 29 -8.81 -3.89 5.69
N ARG A 30 -9.86 -3.55 6.43
CA ARG A 30 -9.71 -2.93 7.77
C ARG A 30 -8.93 -3.85 8.71
N ASP A 31 -9.27 -5.14 8.72
CA ASP A 31 -8.63 -6.13 9.61
C ASP A 31 -7.16 -6.30 9.26
N LEU A 32 -6.81 -6.30 7.98
CA LEU A 32 -5.42 -6.40 7.55
C LEU A 32 -4.60 -5.24 8.11
N ILE A 33 -5.08 -4.02 7.92
CA ILE A 33 -4.36 -2.83 8.35
C ILE A 33 -4.26 -2.80 9.88
N LYS A 34 -5.36 -3.12 10.57
CA LYS A 34 -5.38 -3.14 12.02
C LYS A 34 -4.44 -4.19 12.60
N TYR A 35 -4.36 -5.35 11.96
CA TYR A 35 -3.44 -6.40 12.40
C TYR A 35 -1.99 -5.90 12.42
N HIS A 36 -1.59 -5.14 11.41
CA HIS A 36 -0.23 -4.63 11.31
C HIS A 36 0.07 -3.50 12.30
N GLU A 37 -0.94 -2.87 12.87
CA GLU A 37 -0.74 -1.84 13.91
C GLU A 37 -0.03 -2.40 15.14
N LYS A 38 -0.16 -3.70 15.41
CA LYS A 38 0.54 -4.37 16.51
C LYS A 38 2.05 -4.29 16.37
N TYR A 39 2.53 -4.12 15.16
CA TYR A 39 3.96 -4.10 14.85
C TYR A 39 4.44 -2.69 14.53
N GLN A 40 3.65 -1.68 14.90
CA GLN A 40 3.94 -0.27 14.61
C GLN A 40 3.98 -0.01 13.10
N GLU A 41 3.15 -0.74 12.38
CA GLU A 41 2.93 -0.61 10.94
C GLU A 41 1.48 -0.18 10.71
N GLY A 42 0.96 -0.37 9.52
CA GLY A 42 -0.41 -0.07 9.20
C GLY A 42 -0.55 1.32 8.62
N ILE A 43 -1.59 2.05 9.03
CA ILE A 43 -1.96 3.30 8.39
C ILE A 43 -1.44 4.52 9.16
N GLN A 44 -0.93 5.50 8.42
CA GLN A 44 -0.55 6.82 8.95
C GLN A 44 -1.20 7.90 8.11
N PHE A 45 -1.71 8.92 8.78
CA PHE A 45 -2.28 10.09 8.12
C PHE A 45 -1.27 11.23 8.17
N ASP A 46 -1.28 12.07 7.15
CA ASP A 46 -0.43 13.28 7.09
C ASP A 46 1.06 12.99 7.18
N LYS A 47 1.51 11.89 6.56
CA LYS A 47 2.92 11.52 6.63
C LYS A 47 3.81 12.41 5.75
N TYR A 48 3.41 12.63 4.51
CA TYR A 48 4.20 13.42 3.55
C TYR A 48 3.57 14.76 3.28
N GLU A 49 2.26 14.80 3.16
CA GLU A 49 1.51 16.04 2.97
C GLU A 49 0.27 15.99 3.85
N LYS A 50 -0.21 17.16 4.27
CA LYS A 50 -1.42 17.23 5.06
C LYS A 50 -2.59 16.65 4.25
N GLY A 51 -3.31 15.71 4.84
CA GLY A 51 -4.46 15.07 4.22
C GLY A 51 -4.14 13.83 3.42
N ASP A 52 -2.88 13.40 3.36
CA ASP A 52 -2.55 12.15 2.67
C ASP A 52 -2.67 10.94 3.60
N VAL A 53 -2.52 9.75 3.00
CA VAL A 53 -2.54 8.48 3.73
C VAL A 53 -1.35 7.65 3.26
N PHE A 54 -0.68 7.03 4.22
CA PHE A 54 0.40 6.09 3.96
C PHE A 54 0.09 4.79 4.69
N VAL A 55 0.33 3.64 4.03
CA VAL A 55 0.14 2.33 4.63
C VAL A 55 1.41 1.51 4.44
N TYR A 56 1.89 0.89 5.51
CA TYR A 56 3.03 0.00 5.46
C TYR A 56 2.68 -1.36 6.06
N LEU A 57 2.98 -2.42 5.32
CA LEU A 57 2.73 -3.80 5.70
C LEU A 57 4.04 -4.56 5.50
N GLY A 58 4.81 -4.74 6.58
CA GLY A 58 6.19 -5.19 6.50
C GLY A 58 6.39 -6.65 6.11
N SER A 59 5.42 -7.51 6.39
CA SER A 59 5.50 -8.93 6.04
C SER A 59 4.10 -9.47 5.87
N ILE A 60 3.72 -9.74 4.63
CA ILE A 60 2.34 -10.09 4.32
C ILE A 60 2.28 -11.14 3.21
N LYS A 61 1.32 -12.05 3.32
CA LYS A 61 0.98 -12.96 2.23
C LYS A 61 0.14 -12.19 1.22
N TRP A 62 0.78 -11.63 0.22
CA TRP A 62 0.14 -10.77 -0.78
C TRP A 62 -0.35 -11.62 -1.95
N TYR A 63 -1.43 -12.40 -1.70
CA TYR A 63 -1.99 -13.33 -2.69
C TYR A 63 -3.24 -12.71 -3.30
N GLU A 64 -3.29 -12.69 -4.63
CA GLU A 64 -4.38 -12.03 -5.36
C GLU A 64 -5.76 -12.65 -5.11
N GLU A 65 -5.83 -13.90 -4.67
CA GLU A 65 -7.11 -14.53 -4.33
C GLU A 65 -7.70 -14.03 -3.01
N PHE A 66 -6.91 -13.37 -2.16
CA PHE A 66 -7.42 -12.82 -0.91
C PHE A 66 -8.22 -11.54 -1.20
N GLU A 67 -9.39 -11.41 -0.57
CA GLU A 67 -10.27 -10.25 -0.78
C GLU A 67 -9.56 -8.94 -0.47
N GLU A 68 -8.81 -8.88 0.63
CA GLU A 68 -8.12 -7.64 1.03
C GLU A 68 -7.09 -7.20 0.01
N VAL A 69 -6.36 -8.15 -0.58
CA VAL A 69 -5.38 -7.85 -1.62
C VAL A 69 -6.09 -7.40 -2.89
N LYS A 70 -7.13 -8.12 -3.27
CA LYS A 70 -7.91 -7.80 -4.47
C LYS A 70 -8.50 -6.39 -4.39
N LYS A 71 -9.09 -6.04 -3.25
CA LYS A 71 -9.72 -4.72 -3.08
C LYS A 71 -8.70 -3.59 -3.15
N ILE A 72 -7.53 -3.76 -2.54
CA ILE A 72 -6.49 -2.76 -2.59
C ILE A 72 -5.96 -2.62 -4.02
N LYS A 73 -5.69 -3.73 -4.70
CA LYS A 73 -5.21 -3.69 -6.08
C LYS A 73 -6.24 -3.06 -7.03
N GLU A 74 -7.51 -3.39 -6.85
CA GLU A 74 -8.58 -2.78 -7.66
C GLU A 74 -8.60 -1.27 -7.50
N PHE A 75 -8.38 -0.77 -6.27
CA PHE A 75 -8.32 0.67 -6.05
C PHE A 75 -7.21 1.31 -6.89
N PHE A 76 -6.01 0.73 -6.87
CA PHE A 76 -4.89 1.28 -7.63
C PHE A 76 -5.12 1.16 -9.13
N ASP A 77 -5.69 0.05 -9.59
CA ASP A 77 -5.98 -0.14 -11.01
C ASP A 77 -7.03 0.87 -11.51
N GLU A 78 -8.03 1.17 -10.68
CA GLU A 78 -9.07 2.15 -11.02
C GLU A 78 -8.51 3.57 -11.14
N HIS A 79 -7.41 3.85 -10.45
CA HIS A 79 -6.81 5.18 -10.43
C HIS A 79 -5.47 5.23 -11.15
N GLU A 80 -5.24 4.31 -12.06
CA GLU A 80 -3.99 4.23 -12.82
C GLU A 80 -3.72 5.53 -13.60
N GLU A 81 -4.76 6.20 -14.07
CA GLU A 81 -4.61 7.46 -14.80
C GLU A 81 -4.29 8.65 -13.89
N ASP A 82 -4.54 8.51 -12.58
CA ASP A 82 -4.21 9.53 -11.58
C ASP A 82 -2.89 9.21 -10.91
N ASP A 83 -1.90 8.78 -11.67
CA ASP A 83 -0.65 8.22 -11.15
C ASP A 83 0.19 9.22 -10.35
N ASP A 84 -0.02 10.52 -10.50
CA ASP A 84 0.65 11.52 -9.66
C ASP A 84 0.09 11.54 -8.23
N ASN A 85 -1.04 10.92 -8.01
CA ASN A 85 -1.75 10.93 -6.72
C ASN A 85 -1.70 9.58 -5.99
N ILE A 86 -0.99 8.59 -6.55
CA ILE A 86 -0.85 7.28 -5.93
C ILE A 86 0.60 6.81 -6.00
N ARG A 87 0.97 5.98 -5.04
CA ARG A 87 2.25 5.27 -5.07
C ARG A 87 2.05 3.92 -4.41
N PHE A 88 2.40 2.85 -5.11
CA PHE A 88 2.34 1.49 -4.59
C PHE A 88 3.67 0.82 -4.87
N VAL A 89 4.25 0.21 -3.83
CA VAL A 89 5.54 -0.46 -3.92
C VAL A 89 5.44 -1.79 -3.19
N ARG A 90 5.82 -2.87 -3.85
CA ARG A 90 5.87 -4.19 -3.23
C ARG A 90 7.18 -4.88 -3.63
N ILE A 91 7.79 -5.54 -2.66
CA ILE A 91 8.92 -6.42 -2.93
C ILE A 91 8.66 -7.78 -2.29
N GLY A 92 8.85 -8.85 -3.04
CA GLY A 92 8.70 -10.21 -2.55
C GLY A 92 9.99 -10.74 -1.93
N GLU A 93 10.00 -12.05 -1.67
CA GLU A 93 11.19 -12.70 -1.11
C GLU A 93 12.34 -12.75 -2.11
N ASP A 94 12.03 -12.80 -3.41
CA ASP A 94 13.02 -12.64 -4.45
C ASP A 94 13.18 -11.16 -4.75
N LEU A 95 14.43 -10.67 -4.80
CA LEU A 95 14.68 -9.24 -5.04
C LEU A 95 14.20 -8.76 -6.41
N ASP A 96 14.06 -9.67 -7.37
CA ASP A 96 13.55 -9.35 -8.70
C ASP A 96 12.02 -9.27 -8.73
N ASP A 97 11.35 -9.73 -7.67
CA ASP A 97 9.89 -9.71 -7.59
C ASP A 97 9.42 -8.40 -6.98
N GLN A 98 9.31 -7.38 -7.83
CA GLN A 98 8.94 -6.03 -7.40
C GLN A 98 7.74 -5.54 -8.21
N GLU A 99 6.88 -4.77 -7.56
CA GLU A 99 5.80 -4.04 -8.23
C GLU A 99 5.90 -2.58 -7.83
N LEU A 100 5.81 -1.70 -8.82
CA LEU A 100 5.84 -0.25 -8.60
C LEU A 100 4.73 0.37 -9.44
N MET A 101 3.95 1.26 -8.81
CA MET A 101 2.86 1.94 -9.50
C MET A 101 2.74 3.35 -8.96
N GLY A 102 2.57 4.32 -9.86
CA GLY A 102 2.34 5.71 -9.51
C GLY A 102 3.60 6.47 -9.19
N TYR A 103 3.45 7.77 -9.02
CA TYR A 103 4.58 8.70 -8.86
C TYR A 103 4.49 9.58 -7.63
N TYR A 104 3.43 9.42 -6.81
CA TYR A 104 3.30 10.23 -5.60
C TYR A 104 4.42 9.88 -4.63
N GLN A 105 5.27 10.86 -4.30
CA GLN A 105 6.42 10.67 -3.40
C GLN A 105 7.39 9.59 -3.91
N GLU A 106 7.58 9.50 -5.22
CA GLU A 106 8.40 8.43 -5.81
C GLU A 106 9.86 8.48 -5.36
N ASP A 107 10.39 9.67 -5.07
CA ASP A 107 11.76 9.82 -4.61
C ASP A 107 11.93 9.42 -3.13
N THR A 108 10.83 9.25 -2.43
CA THR A 108 10.82 8.92 -1.00
C THR A 108 10.42 7.46 -0.79
N ILE A 109 9.43 6.97 -1.53
CA ILE A 109 8.92 5.59 -1.42
C ILE A 109 9.49 4.79 -2.58
N TYR A 110 10.55 4.02 -2.33
CA TYR A 110 11.24 3.26 -3.36
C TYR A 110 11.93 2.03 -2.75
N ILE A 111 12.51 1.20 -3.59
CA ILE A 111 13.20 -0.02 -3.15
C ILE A 111 14.69 0.13 -3.44
N PRO A 112 15.50 0.59 -2.46
CA PRO A 112 16.93 0.78 -2.71
C PRO A 112 17.72 -0.53 -2.76
N SER A 113 17.47 -1.48 -1.86
CA SER A 113 18.06 -2.83 -1.81
C SER A 113 18.52 -3.20 -0.39
N PRO A 114 18.12 -4.36 0.14
CA PRO A 114 16.81 -4.94 -0.04
C PRO A 114 15.82 -4.26 0.89
N GLY A 115 14.60 -4.17 0.48
CA GLY A 115 13.53 -3.61 1.30
C GLY A 115 13.09 -2.24 0.84
N ILE A 116 11.98 -1.78 1.39
CA ILE A 116 11.34 -0.54 0.97
C ILE A 116 11.81 0.61 1.86
N GLN A 117 12.21 1.70 1.22
CA GLN A 117 12.54 2.95 1.89
C GLN A 117 11.31 3.86 1.82
N PHE A 118 10.95 4.46 2.95
CA PHE A 118 9.80 5.35 3.00
C PHE A 118 9.91 6.37 4.12
#